data_2a159e66a1a327d2dab1bdaf06aa01ee
#
_entry.id   2a159e66a1a327d2dab1bdaf06aa01ee
#
_cell.length_a   1.000
_cell.length_b   1.000
_cell.length_c   1.000
_cell.angle_alpha   90.00
_cell.angle_beta   90.00
_cell.angle_gamma   90.00
#
_symmetry.space_group_name_H-M   'P 1'
#
loop_
_entity.id
_entity.type
_entity.pdbx_description
1 polymer ?
#
loop_
_entity_poly.entity_id
_entity_poly.type
_entity_poly.pdbx_seq_one_letter_code
_entity_poly.pdbx_strand_id
1 'polypeptide(L)'
;VLAQLPEAVLEGDDGLRWQPLPTAAPEATASLLECRFAVVDVETTGRRAEQERITEVACVTIERGRITETFASLVNPGMPIPPPITALTGISDELVATAPPFAAIATELRQHLSQAVFVAHHASFDRKFLTAELRRADETFVWTAPTLCTVQLARYLVPGLDNYRLDTVTAHFRISNPARHRASGDALATAQLFLRLLERLIEQDIVAVDAVTALLAKQKRTTRRRPLPGEDRHHE
;
A
#
# COMPACT_ATOMS: atom_id res chain seq x y z
N VAL A 1 -20.77 -20.36 16.00
CA VAL A 1 -20.40 -19.67 17.24
C VAL A 1 -19.90 -18.31 16.81
N LEU A 2 -20.76 -17.30 16.92
CA LEU A 2 -20.44 -15.89 16.68
C LEU A 2 -19.58 -15.41 17.85
N ALA A 3 -18.31 -15.11 17.61
CA ALA A 3 -17.47 -14.40 18.57
C ALA A 3 -17.96 -12.95 18.64
N GLN A 4 -18.32 -12.52 19.84
CA GLN A 4 -18.76 -11.18 20.16
C GLN A 4 -17.67 -10.16 19.86
N LEU A 5 -18.05 -9.12 19.10
CA LEU A 5 -17.26 -7.90 18.97
C LEU A 5 -17.19 -7.22 20.37
N PRO A 6 -16.02 -6.69 20.78
CA PRO A 6 -15.97 -5.92 22.03
C PRO A 6 -16.77 -4.63 21.85
N GLU A 7 -17.74 -4.43 22.75
CA GLU A 7 -18.55 -3.22 22.84
C GLU A 7 -17.66 -1.99 23.10
N ALA A 8 -17.85 -0.97 22.27
CA ALA A 8 -17.28 0.35 22.52
C ALA A 8 -18.01 0.97 23.73
N VAL A 9 -17.33 1.18 24.82
CA VAL A 9 -17.86 1.89 25.98
C VAL A 9 -17.90 3.39 25.66
N LEU A 10 -19.11 3.91 25.52
CA LEU A 10 -19.38 5.34 25.45
C LEU A 10 -19.56 5.86 26.89
N GLU A 11 -18.59 6.57 27.42
CA GLU A 11 -18.79 7.44 28.59
C GLU A 11 -17.95 8.70 28.46
N GLY A 12 -18.62 9.87 28.49
CA GLY A 12 -18.03 11.18 28.67
C GLY A 12 -18.56 12.28 27.77
N ASP A 13 -18.91 13.39 28.37
CA ASP A 13 -19.65 14.56 27.86
C ASP A 13 -18.88 15.44 26.85
N ASP A 14 -17.80 14.99 26.26
CA ASP A 14 -16.92 15.78 25.38
C ASP A 14 -16.44 14.99 24.18
N GLY A 15 -17.35 14.66 23.30
CA GLY A 15 -16.96 14.21 21.96
C GLY A 15 -16.17 12.90 21.93
N LEU A 16 -16.41 12.12 20.95
CA LEU A 16 -15.76 10.86 20.62
C LEU A 16 -14.26 10.84 20.98
N ARG A 17 -13.91 10.31 22.13
CA ARG A 17 -12.52 9.94 22.43
C ARG A 17 -12.20 8.69 21.66
N TRP A 18 -11.33 8.89 20.69
CA TRP A 18 -10.77 7.85 19.89
C TRP A 18 -9.94 6.88 20.75
N GLN A 19 -10.35 5.62 20.88
CA GLN A 19 -9.48 4.58 21.43
C GLN A 19 -8.72 3.91 20.26
N PRO A 20 -7.39 3.80 20.34
CA PRO A 20 -6.64 3.05 19.36
C PRO A 20 -7.14 1.60 19.36
N LEU A 21 -7.63 1.13 18.21
CA LEU A 21 -7.80 -0.31 18.01
C LEU A 21 -6.45 -0.97 18.30
N PRO A 22 -6.41 -2.08 19.06
CA PRO A 22 -5.17 -2.79 19.29
C PRO A 22 -4.60 -3.24 17.94
N THR A 23 -3.65 -2.48 17.44
CA THR A 23 -2.86 -2.82 16.25
C THR A 23 -1.78 -3.81 16.65
N ALA A 24 -2.17 -5.02 17.04
CA ALA A 24 -1.22 -6.11 17.01
C ALA A 24 -0.88 -6.33 15.53
N ALA A 25 0.35 -5.98 15.14
CA ALA A 25 0.87 -6.37 13.84
C ALA A 25 0.78 -7.89 13.73
N PRO A 26 0.49 -8.46 12.53
CA PRO A 26 0.51 -9.90 12.36
C PRO A 26 1.87 -10.43 12.83
N GLU A 27 1.88 -11.58 13.51
CA GLU A 27 3.12 -12.18 13.97
C GLU A 27 4.07 -12.37 12.78
N ALA A 28 5.32 -11.98 12.96
CA ALA A 28 6.32 -12.03 11.88
C ALA A 28 6.49 -13.44 11.29
N THR A 29 6.23 -14.48 12.10
CA THR A 29 6.27 -15.90 11.73
C THR A 29 4.97 -16.43 11.15
N ALA A 30 3.92 -15.60 11.03
CA ALA A 30 2.64 -16.05 10.49
C ALA A 30 2.77 -16.54 9.04
N SER A 31 2.07 -17.64 8.74
CA SER A 31 1.99 -18.18 7.39
C SER A 31 1.36 -17.18 6.43
N LEU A 32 1.97 -17.00 5.24
CA LEU A 32 1.44 -16.13 4.20
C LEU A 32 -0.02 -16.44 3.83
N LEU A 33 -0.44 -17.70 3.94
CA LEU A 33 -1.82 -18.11 3.64
C LEU A 33 -2.81 -17.74 4.74
N GLU A 34 -2.33 -17.52 5.97
CA GLU A 34 -3.16 -17.16 7.13
C GLU A 34 -3.19 -15.65 7.37
N CYS A 35 -2.24 -14.92 6.76
CA CYS A 35 -2.17 -13.48 6.88
C CYS A 35 -3.34 -12.78 6.18
N ARG A 36 -3.77 -11.68 6.80
CA ARG A 36 -4.53 -10.64 6.15
C ARG A 36 -3.57 -9.68 5.46
N PHE A 37 -3.84 -9.31 4.21
CA PHE A 37 -3.09 -8.31 3.47
C PHE A 37 -3.99 -7.14 3.11
N ALA A 38 -3.49 -5.94 3.29
CA ALA A 38 -4.09 -4.70 2.83
C ALA A 38 -3.27 -4.19 1.64
N VAL A 39 -3.82 -4.37 0.44
CA VAL A 39 -3.19 -3.91 -0.81
C VAL A 39 -3.70 -2.53 -1.11
N VAL A 40 -2.82 -1.54 -1.03
CA VAL A 40 -3.20 -0.13 -1.11
C VAL A 40 -2.54 0.55 -2.30
N ASP A 41 -3.28 1.50 -2.88
CA ASP A 41 -2.79 2.46 -3.83
C ASP A 41 -3.35 3.84 -3.50
N VAL A 42 -2.58 4.91 -3.75
CA VAL A 42 -2.99 6.28 -3.51
C VAL A 42 -2.67 7.17 -4.70
N GLU A 43 -3.63 8.02 -5.06
CA GLU A 43 -3.39 9.18 -5.93
C GLU A 43 -3.16 10.43 -5.09
N THR A 44 -2.30 11.32 -5.55
CA THR A 44 -1.81 12.43 -4.74
C THR A 44 -1.65 13.71 -5.55
N THR A 45 -1.61 14.88 -4.88
CA THR A 45 -1.35 16.17 -5.53
C THR A 45 0.10 16.32 -6.01
N GLY A 46 0.99 15.35 -5.68
CA GLY A 46 2.40 15.37 -6.09
C GLY A 46 3.21 14.24 -5.44
N ARG A 47 4.50 14.46 -5.15
CA ARG A 47 5.42 13.38 -4.78
C ARG A 47 6.02 13.48 -3.36
N ARG A 48 5.76 14.57 -2.63
CA ARG A 48 6.31 14.87 -1.30
C ARG A 48 5.23 14.86 -0.25
N ALA A 49 5.10 13.80 0.51
CA ALA A 49 4.05 13.58 1.50
C ALA A 49 4.00 14.63 2.62
N GLU A 50 5.10 15.35 2.84
CA GLU A 50 5.18 16.43 3.82
C GLU A 50 4.41 17.68 3.38
N GLN A 51 4.31 17.94 2.05
CA GLN A 51 3.76 19.14 1.45
C GLN A 51 2.47 18.87 0.65
N GLU A 52 2.33 17.65 0.16
CA GLU A 52 1.30 17.26 -0.78
C GLU A 52 0.31 16.30 -0.10
N ARG A 53 -0.85 16.09 -0.71
CA ARG A 53 -1.99 15.45 -0.09
C ARG A 53 -2.50 14.30 -0.95
N ILE A 54 -3.20 13.36 -0.33
CA ILE A 54 -3.94 12.30 -1.02
C ILE A 54 -5.20 12.89 -1.66
N THR A 55 -5.49 12.49 -2.91
CA THR A 55 -6.70 12.84 -3.67
C THR A 55 -7.63 11.64 -3.88
N GLU A 56 -7.10 10.43 -3.88
CA GLU A 56 -7.84 9.17 -3.88
C GLU A 56 -7.05 8.11 -3.11
N VAL A 57 -7.74 7.23 -2.40
CA VAL A 57 -7.16 6.07 -1.76
C VAL A 57 -8.01 4.85 -2.02
N ALA A 58 -7.38 3.71 -2.26
CA ALA A 58 -8.06 2.43 -2.32
C ALA A 58 -7.28 1.37 -1.51
N CYS A 59 -8.02 0.47 -0.90
CA CYS A 59 -7.50 -0.67 -0.16
C CYS A 59 -8.26 -1.93 -0.56
N VAL A 60 -7.56 -2.93 -1.05
CA VAL A 60 -8.10 -4.26 -1.37
C VAL A 60 -7.60 -5.24 -0.32
N THR A 61 -8.52 -5.85 0.40
CA THR A 61 -8.20 -6.84 1.43
C THR A 61 -8.08 -8.23 0.81
N ILE A 62 -7.00 -8.92 1.16
CA ILE A 62 -6.79 -10.33 0.79
C ILE A 62 -6.71 -11.14 2.08
N GLU A 63 -7.52 -12.21 2.15
CA GLU A 63 -7.50 -13.19 3.22
C GLU A 63 -7.54 -14.60 2.64
N ARG A 64 -6.72 -15.49 3.17
CA ARG A 64 -6.64 -16.91 2.73
C ARG A 64 -6.49 -17.05 1.20
N GLY A 65 -5.66 -16.19 0.61
CA GLY A 65 -5.40 -16.20 -0.82
C GLY A 65 -6.55 -15.70 -1.71
N ARG A 66 -7.52 -14.99 -1.16
CA ARG A 66 -8.68 -14.45 -1.89
C ARG A 66 -8.92 -12.99 -1.56
N ILE A 67 -9.34 -12.21 -2.56
CA ILE A 67 -9.84 -10.86 -2.34
C ILE A 67 -11.20 -10.96 -1.64
N THR A 68 -11.34 -10.29 -0.49
CA THR A 68 -12.53 -10.35 0.35
C THR A 68 -13.29 -9.03 0.43
N GLU A 69 -12.55 -7.90 0.44
CA GLU A 69 -13.14 -6.57 0.60
C GLU A 69 -12.42 -5.56 -0.28
N THR A 70 -13.12 -4.50 -0.63
CA THR A 70 -12.53 -3.34 -1.33
C THR A 70 -13.10 -2.06 -0.72
N PHE A 71 -12.21 -1.19 -0.28
CA PHE A 71 -12.50 0.18 0.13
C PHE A 71 -11.91 1.13 -0.90
N ALA A 72 -12.64 2.17 -1.27
CA ALA A 72 -12.11 3.25 -2.11
C ALA A 72 -12.82 4.56 -1.79
N SER A 73 -12.06 5.65 -1.76
CA SER A 73 -12.60 6.99 -1.55
C SER A 73 -11.79 8.03 -2.31
N LEU A 74 -12.49 8.93 -3.01
CA LEU A 74 -11.95 10.23 -3.34
C LEU A 74 -11.75 11.02 -2.05
N VAL A 75 -10.76 11.89 -2.04
CA VAL A 75 -10.39 12.70 -0.89
C VAL A 75 -10.24 14.16 -1.33
N ASN A 76 -10.90 15.07 -0.64
CA ASN A 76 -10.63 16.49 -0.80
C ASN A 76 -9.28 16.84 -0.18
N PRO A 77 -8.25 17.19 -0.95
CA PRO A 77 -6.91 17.45 -0.43
C PRO A 77 -6.82 18.77 0.33
N GLY A 78 -7.83 19.65 0.23
CA GLY A 78 -7.80 21.01 0.82
C GLY A 78 -6.77 21.94 0.16
N MET A 79 -6.29 21.59 -1.04
CA MET A 79 -5.35 22.39 -1.83
C MET A 79 -5.56 22.11 -3.31
N PRO A 80 -5.15 23.01 -4.22
CA PRO A 80 -5.29 22.81 -5.66
C PRO A 80 -4.52 21.57 -6.15
N ILE A 81 -5.12 20.85 -7.09
CA ILE A 81 -4.50 19.72 -7.78
C ILE A 81 -3.74 20.26 -9.00
N PRO A 82 -2.42 20.04 -9.11
CA PRO A 82 -1.65 20.50 -10.25
C PRO A 82 -2.18 19.94 -11.59
N PRO A 83 -2.30 20.76 -12.66
CA PRO A 83 -2.82 20.31 -13.94
C PRO A 83 -2.16 19.03 -14.52
N PRO A 84 -0.85 18.82 -14.39
CA PRO A 84 -0.25 17.55 -14.83
C PRO A 84 -0.74 16.32 -14.06
N ILE A 85 -1.11 16.47 -12.78
CA ILE A 85 -1.68 15.39 -11.96
C ILE A 85 -3.11 15.11 -12.43
N THR A 86 -3.93 16.16 -12.62
CA THR A 86 -5.28 16.00 -13.19
C THR A 86 -5.24 15.32 -14.56
N ALA A 87 -4.28 15.70 -15.42
CA ALA A 87 -4.13 15.07 -16.74
C ALA A 87 -3.73 13.57 -16.64
N LEU A 88 -2.99 13.19 -15.59
CA LEU A 88 -2.55 11.82 -15.38
C LEU A 88 -3.67 10.94 -14.77
N THR A 89 -4.33 11.43 -13.72
CA THR A 89 -5.25 10.65 -12.87
C THR A 89 -6.72 10.83 -13.25
N GLY A 90 -7.03 11.90 -14.00
CA GLY A 90 -8.40 12.33 -14.25
C GLY A 90 -9.10 12.96 -13.03
N ILE A 91 -8.36 13.14 -11.91
CA ILE A 91 -8.90 13.73 -10.68
C ILE A 91 -8.68 15.24 -10.75
N SER A 92 -9.77 16.00 -10.80
CA SER A 92 -9.76 17.47 -10.83
C SER A 92 -10.22 18.05 -9.50
N ASP A 93 -10.00 19.36 -9.30
CA ASP A 93 -10.51 20.09 -8.13
C ASP A 93 -12.03 19.99 -8.02
N GLU A 94 -12.75 20.07 -9.14
CA GLU A 94 -14.21 19.94 -9.18
C GLU A 94 -14.65 18.54 -8.73
N LEU A 95 -13.92 17.50 -9.14
CA LEU A 95 -14.27 16.11 -8.80
C LEU A 95 -14.15 15.86 -7.30
N VAL A 96 -13.16 16.46 -6.63
CA VAL A 96 -12.93 16.28 -5.20
C VAL A 96 -13.59 17.34 -4.31
N ALA A 97 -14.23 18.35 -4.90
CA ALA A 97 -14.80 19.47 -4.15
C ALA A 97 -15.80 19.03 -3.06
N THR A 98 -16.59 17.99 -3.34
CA THR A 98 -17.57 17.41 -2.39
C THR A 98 -17.09 16.14 -1.73
N ALA A 99 -15.86 15.69 -2.02
CA ALA A 99 -15.29 14.50 -1.39
C ALA A 99 -14.96 14.80 0.09
N PRO A 100 -14.97 13.77 0.97
CA PRO A 100 -14.60 13.95 2.36
C PRO A 100 -13.11 14.35 2.48
N PRO A 101 -12.72 15.11 3.51
CA PRO A 101 -11.32 15.27 3.87
C PRO A 101 -10.76 13.94 4.39
N PHE A 102 -9.44 13.73 4.30
CA PHE A 102 -8.81 12.46 4.72
C PHE A 102 -9.16 12.05 6.16
N ALA A 103 -9.23 13.01 7.08
CA ALA A 103 -9.58 12.75 8.48
C ALA A 103 -10.95 12.06 8.65
N ALA A 104 -11.92 12.35 7.77
CA ALA A 104 -13.25 11.75 7.83
C ALA A 104 -13.25 10.26 7.45
N ILE A 105 -12.31 9.82 6.60
CA ILE A 105 -12.21 8.41 6.17
C ILE A 105 -11.12 7.64 6.93
N ALA A 106 -10.31 8.34 7.74
CA ALA A 106 -9.14 7.76 8.40
C ALA A 106 -9.48 6.56 9.29
N THR A 107 -10.61 6.62 10.01
CA THR A 107 -11.04 5.54 10.91
C THR A 107 -11.40 4.28 10.12
N GLU A 108 -12.19 4.40 9.07
CA GLU A 108 -12.56 3.27 8.21
C GLU A 108 -11.35 2.67 7.50
N LEU A 109 -10.49 3.52 6.90
CA LEU A 109 -9.26 3.05 6.28
C LEU A 109 -8.35 2.29 7.28
N ARG A 110 -8.25 2.77 8.53
CA ARG A 110 -7.47 2.07 9.58
C ARG A 110 -8.04 0.70 9.93
N GLN A 111 -9.36 0.49 9.85
CA GLN A 111 -9.96 -0.84 10.03
C GLN A 111 -9.47 -1.81 8.95
N HIS A 112 -9.40 -1.37 7.70
CA HIS A 112 -8.86 -2.18 6.60
C HIS A 112 -7.36 -2.47 6.76
N LEU A 113 -6.59 -1.53 7.31
CA LEU A 113 -5.16 -1.68 7.57
C LEU A 113 -4.85 -2.49 8.85
N SER A 114 -5.84 -2.66 9.73
CA SER A 114 -5.66 -3.31 11.03
C SER A 114 -5.31 -4.79 10.86
N GLN A 115 -4.32 -5.25 11.63
CA GLN A 115 -3.85 -6.65 11.65
C GLN A 115 -3.48 -7.19 10.25
N ALA A 116 -3.15 -6.30 9.31
CA ALA A 116 -2.79 -6.67 7.96
C ALA A 116 -1.32 -6.40 7.66
N VAL A 117 -0.75 -7.22 6.79
CA VAL A 117 0.50 -6.88 6.10
C VAL A 117 0.17 -5.86 5.02
N PHE A 118 0.82 -4.70 5.08
CA PHE A 118 0.66 -3.66 4.06
C PHE A 118 1.36 -4.05 2.77
N VAL A 119 0.67 -3.95 1.65
CA VAL A 119 1.19 -4.26 0.32
C VAL A 119 0.90 -3.09 -0.61
N ALA A 120 1.88 -2.69 -1.43
CA ALA A 120 1.66 -1.73 -2.51
C ALA A 120 2.69 -1.89 -3.64
N HIS A 121 2.38 -1.31 -4.79
CA HIS A 121 3.33 -1.23 -5.90
C HIS A 121 4.16 0.06 -5.74
N HIS A 122 5.46 -0.06 -5.41
CA HIS A 122 6.30 1.00 -4.83
C HIS A 122 5.91 1.41 -3.40
N ALA A 123 5.67 0.44 -2.53
CA ALA A 123 5.12 0.57 -1.19
C ALA A 123 5.70 1.68 -0.29
N SER A 124 6.93 2.14 -0.56
CA SER A 124 7.52 3.27 0.18
C SER A 124 6.83 4.60 -0.12
N PHE A 125 6.26 4.76 -1.30
CA PHE A 125 5.51 5.96 -1.69
C PHE A 125 4.17 6.00 -0.95
N ASP A 126 3.34 4.99 -1.14
CA ASP A 126 2.01 4.90 -0.55
C ASP A 126 2.07 4.98 0.98
N ARG A 127 3.00 4.23 1.59
CA ARG A 127 3.19 4.24 3.04
C ARG A 127 3.57 5.61 3.58
N LYS A 128 4.41 6.38 2.87
CA LYS A 128 4.78 7.74 3.30
C LYS A 128 3.58 8.67 3.30
N PHE A 129 2.79 8.66 2.23
CA PHE A 129 1.58 9.49 2.14
C PHE A 129 0.55 9.10 3.19
N LEU A 130 0.26 7.81 3.32
CA LEU A 130 -0.65 7.32 4.36
C LEU A 130 -0.17 7.66 5.77
N THR A 131 1.13 7.50 6.06
CA THR A 131 1.68 7.88 7.36
C THR A 131 1.52 9.37 7.63
N ALA A 132 1.75 10.21 6.63
CA ALA A 132 1.61 11.66 6.79
C ALA A 132 0.15 12.06 7.03
N GLU A 133 -0.79 11.51 6.25
CA GLU A 133 -2.22 11.81 6.42
C GLU A 133 -2.80 11.25 7.72
N LEU A 134 -2.42 10.03 8.09
CA LEU A 134 -2.85 9.43 9.36
C LEU A 134 -2.31 10.20 10.56
N ARG A 135 -1.09 10.73 10.49
CA ARG A 135 -0.53 11.61 11.54
C ARG A 135 -1.18 12.99 11.59
N ARG A 136 -1.66 13.52 10.47
CA ARG A 136 -2.46 14.76 10.46
C ARG A 136 -3.82 14.56 11.12
N ALA A 137 -4.40 13.35 10.98
CA ALA A 137 -5.66 12.97 11.63
C ALA A 137 -5.46 12.58 13.11
N ASP A 138 -4.29 12.01 13.46
CA ASP A 138 -3.95 11.53 14.80
C ASP A 138 -2.42 11.60 14.98
N GLU A 139 -1.93 12.61 15.69
CA GLU A 139 -0.50 12.86 15.89
C GLU A 139 0.23 11.69 16.58
N THR A 140 -0.49 10.86 17.30
CA THR A 140 0.06 9.68 18.00
C THR A 140 0.25 8.47 17.08
N PHE A 141 -0.21 8.55 15.83
CA PHE A 141 -0.14 7.43 14.89
C PHE A 141 1.31 6.99 14.65
N VAL A 142 1.56 5.71 14.85
CA VAL A 142 2.82 5.03 14.52
C VAL A 142 2.55 3.86 13.58
N TRP A 143 3.29 3.82 12.49
CA TRP A 143 3.19 2.71 11.55
C TRP A 143 3.92 1.48 12.07
N THR A 144 3.19 0.42 12.38
CA THR A 144 3.74 -0.84 12.91
C THR A 144 3.60 -2.03 11.94
N ALA A 145 2.73 -1.93 10.93
CA ALA A 145 2.47 -3.02 10.01
C ALA A 145 3.71 -3.41 9.17
N PRO A 146 3.99 -4.72 9.01
CA PRO A 146 4.95 -5.19 8.03
C PRO A 146 4.58 -4.68 6.64
N THR A 147 5.60 -4.41 5.81
CA THR A 147 5.40 -3.81 4.49
C THR A 147 6.06 -4.66 3.42
N LEU A 148 5.29 -5.08 2.42
CA LEU A 148 5.75 -5.78 1.23
C LEU A 148 5.58 -4.88 -0.01
N CYS A 149 6.58 -4.90 -0.90
CA CYS A 149 6.58 -4.12 -2.13
C CYS A 149 6.54 -5.06 -3.33
N THR A 150 5.47 -5.00 -4.12
CA THR A 150 5.32 -5.87 -5.28
C THR A 150 6.36 -5.64 -6.36
N VAL A 151 6.93 -4.42 -6.48
CA VAL A 151 8.10 -4.17 -7.36
C VAL A 151 9.30 -5.00 -6.93
N GLN A 152 9.58 -5.07 -5.63
CA GLN A 152 10.72 -5.83 -5.12
C GLN A 152 10.49 -7.33 -5.26
N LEU A 153 9.28 -7.80 -4.98
CA LEU A 153 8.88 -9.18 -5.18
C LEU A 153 8.97 -9.58 -6.65
N ALA A 154 8.44 -8.75 -7.57
CA ALA A 154 8.50 -9.02 -8.99
C ALA A 154 9.94 -9.06 -9.52
N ARG A 155 10.82 -8.19 -9.05
CA ARG A 155 12.26 -8.25 -9.41
C ARG A 155 12.93 -9.54 -8.97
N TYR A 156 12.49 -10.13 -7.89
CA TYR A 156 13.01 -11.41 -7.41
C TYR A 156 12.42 -12.61 -8.16
N LEU A 157 11.10 -12.63 -8.28
CA LEU A 157 10.35 -13.80 -8.77
C LEU A 157 10.21 -13.85 -10.29
N VAL A 158 10.38 -12.70 -10.97
CA VAL A 158 10.21 -12.53 -12.42
C VAL A 158 11.36 -11.69 -12.97
N PRO A 159 12.61 -12.18 -12.90
CA PRO A 159 13.75 -11.43 -13.44
C PRO A 159 13.67 -11.33 -14.97
N GLY A 160 14.27 -10.28 -15.53
CA GLY A 160 14.42 -10.12 -16.98
C GLY A 160 13.31 -9.32 -17.66
N LEU A 161 12.41 -8.67 -16.92
CA LEU A 161 11.50 -7.68 -17.50
C LEU A 161 12.23 -6.38 -17.82
N ASP A 162 11.86 -5.69 -18.90
CA ASP A 162 12.43 -4.40 -19.31
C ASP A 162 12.33 -3.34 -18.20
N ASN A 163 11.23 -3.38 -17.45
CA ASN A 163 11.00 -2.56 -16.28
C ASN A 163 9.98 -3.24 -15.36
N TYR A 164 9.80 -2.67 -14.14
CA TYR A 164 8.90 -3.21 -13.13
C TYR A 164 7.79 -2.22 -12.77
N ARG A 165 7.29 -1.46 -13.77
CA ARG A 165 6.07 -0.67 -13.62
C ARG A 165 4.87 -1.60 -13.51
N LEU A 166 3.80 -1.13 -12.88
CA LEU A 166 2.60 -1.95 -12.66
C LEU A 166 2.09 -2.55 -13.98
N ASP A 167 2.00 -1.76 -15.03
CA ASP A 167 1.55 -2.23 -16.36
C ASP A 167 2.41 -3.36 -16.93
N THR A 168 3.74 -3.22 -16.82
CA THR A 168 4.64 -4.22 -17.38
C THR A 168 4.49 -5.55 -16.64
N VAL A 169 4.41 -5.48 -15.30
CA VAL A 169 4.32 -6.70 -14.48
C VAL A 169 2.93 -7.33 -14.58
N THR A 170 1.86 -6.54 -14.59
CA THR A 170 0.49 -7.03 -14.77
C THR A 170 0.29 -7.65 -16.15
N ALA A 171 0.83 -7.03 -17.21
CA ALA A 171 0.80 -7.59 -18.57
C ALA A 171 1.50 -8.95 -18.64
N HIS A 172 2.66 -9.12 -17.97
CA HIS A 172 3.36 -10.41 -17.89
C HIS A 172 2.45 -11.52 -17.31
N PHE A 173 1.64 -11.18 -16.31
CA PHE A 173 0.68 -12.11 -15.69
C PHE A 173 -0.70 -12.11 -16.37
N ARG A 174 -0.89 -11.38 -17.47
CA ARG A 174 -2.17 -11.23 -18.20
C ARG A 174 -3.29 -10.66 -17.30
N ILE A 175 -2.93 -9.77 -16.39
CA ILE A 175 -3.86 -9.06 -15.52
C ILE A 175 -4.29 -7.78 -16.24
N SER A 176 -5.59 -7.59 -16.43
CA SER A 176 -6.16 -6.37 -17.02
C SER A 176 -6.34 -5.27 -15.97
N ASN A 177 -5.99 -4.04 -16.32
CA ASN A 177 -6.27 -2.86 -15.51
C ASN A 177 -6.95 -1.80 -16.38
N PRO A 178 -8.27 -1.83 -16.53
CA PRO A 178 -8.99 -0.86 -17.35
C PRO A 178 -9.08 0.54 -16.71
N ALA A 179 -8.82 0.67 -15.40
CA ALA A 179 -8.91 1.91 -14.65
C ALA A 179 -7.53 2.36 -14.14
N ARG A 180 -6.55 2.46 -15.05
CA ARG A 180 -5.20 2.96 -14.76
C ARG A 180 -5.23 4.38 -14.23
N HIS A 181 -4.30 4.68 -13.32
CA HIS A 181 -4.18 5.98 -12.66
C HIS A 181 -5.46 6.38 -11.90
N ARG A 182 -6.16 5.38 -11.40
CA ARG A 182 -7.20 5.48 -10.40
C ARG A 182 -6.87 4.49 -9.30
N ALA A 183 -6.86 4.97 -8.07
CA ALA A 183 -6.40 4.16 -6.93
C ALA A 183 -7.15 2.82 -6.83
N SER A 184 -8.46 2.79 -7.11
CA SER A 184 -9.25 1.55 -7.10
C SER A 184 -8.81 0.53 -8.15
N GLY A 185 -8.49 0.99 -9.36
CA GLY A 185 -8.01 0.14 -10.45
C GLY A 185 -6.61 -0.40 -10.18
N ASP A 186 -5.70 0.48 -9.78
CA ASP A 186 -4.30 0.14 -9.53
C ASP A 186 -4.15 -0.74 -8.28
N ALA A 187 -4.94 -0.50 -7.20
CA ALA A 187 -4.99 -1.38 -6.03
C ALA A 187 -5.51 -2.79 -6.38
N LEU A 188 -6.58 -2.90 -7.19
CA LEU A 188 -7.13 -4.18 -7.60
C LEU A 188 -6.15 -4.95 -8.49
N ALA A 189 -5.54 -4.29 -9.47
CA ALA A 189 -4.51 -4.89 -10.32
C ALA A 189 -3.29 -5.33 -9.50
N THR A 190 -2.88 -4.52 -8.51
CA THR A 190 -1.80 -4.85 -7.58
C THR A 190 -2.17 -6.03 -6.68
N ALA A 191 -3.42 -6.14 -6.23
CA ALA A 191 -3.90 -7.27 -5.44
C ALA A 191 -3.87 -8.58 -6.25
N GLN A 192 -4.35 -8.56 -7.49
CA GLN A 192 -4.28 -9.71 -8.38
C GLN A 192 -2.83 -10.10 -8.70
N LEU A 193 -1.97 -9.13 -8.94
CA LEU A 193 -0.53 -9.35 -9.12
C LEU A 193 0.08 -9.97 -7.86
N PHE A 194 -0.23 -9.45 -6.68
CA PHE A 194 0.31 -9.94 -5.43
C PHE A 194 -0.08 -11.40 -5.18
N LEU A 195 -1.31 -11.81 -5.50
CA LEU A 195 -1.73 -13.22 -5.45
C LEU A 195 -0.85 -14.12 -6.31
N ARG A 196 -0.51 -13.70 -7.55
CA ARG A 196 0.41 -14.45 -8.42
C ARG A 196 1.84 -14.53 -7.86
N LEU A 197 2.28 -13.46 -7.21
CA LEU A 197 3.60 -13.45 -6.56
C LEU A 197 3.61 -14.31 -5.29
N LEU A 198 2.50 -14.36 -4.54
CA LEU A 198 2.34 -15.27 -3.38
C LEU A 198 2.43 -16.75 -3.81
N GLU A 199 1.74 -17.13 -4.88
CA GLU A 199 1.82 -18.49 -5.45
C GLU A 199 3.29 -18.87 -5.69
N ARG A 200 4.07 -17.99 -6.33
CA ARG A 200 5.49 -18.23 -6.62
C ARG A 200 6.40 -18.25 -5.38
N LEU A 201 6.07 -17.49 -4.33
CA LEU A 201 6.79 -17.57 -3.06
C LEU A 201 6.59 -18.94 -2.42
N ILE A 202 5.34 -19.41 -2.38
CA ILE A 202 4.97 -20.72 -1.80
C ILE A 202 5.62 -21.86 -2.58
N GLU A 203 5.66 -21.80 -3.93
CA GLU A 203 6.38 -22.76 -4.78
C GLU A 203 7.89 -22.83 -4.48
N GLN A 204 8.47 -21.78 -3.89
CA GLN A 204 9.86 -21.72 -3.44
C GLN A 204 10.05 -22.00 -1.93
N ASP A 205 9.03 -22.56 -1.27
CA ASP A 205 9.02 -22.82 0.18
C ASP A 205 9.19 -21.56 1.06
N ILE A 206 8.90 -20.37 0.51
CA ILE A 206 8.90 -19.10 1.24
C ILE A 206 7.48 -18.83 1.72
N VAL A 207 7.19 -19.31 2.94
CA VAL A 207 5.79 -19.37 3.44
C VAL A 207 5.49 -18.43 4.60
N ALA A 208 6.47 -17.63 5.09
CA ALA A 208 6.29 -16.74 6.23
C ALA A 208 6.65 -15.28 5.88
N VAL A 209 6.01 -14.31 6.51
CA VAL A 209 6.20 -12.87 6.25
C VAL A 209 7.63 -12.41 6.55
N ASP A 210 8.23 -12.90 7.63
CA ASP A 210 9.62 -12.60 8.01
C ASP A 210 10.62 -13.16 6.99
N ALA A 211 10.39 -14.36 6.46
CA ALA A 211 11.21 -14.95 5.40
C ALA A 211 11.18 -14.06 4.14
N VAL A 212 10.01 -13.56 3.73
CA VAL A 212 9.87 -12.63 2.60
C VAL A 212 10.60 -11.32 2.88
N THR A 213 10.43 -10.74 4.06
CA THR A 213 11.09 -9.48 4.44
C THR A 213 12.61 -9.61 4.50
N ALA A 214 13.12 -10.70 5.04
CA ALA A 214 14.56 -11.01 5.08
C ALA A 214 15.14 -11.17 3.66
N LEU A 215 14.43 -11.88 2.78
CA LEU A 215 14.77 -12.05 1.38
C LEU A 215 14.92 -10.70 0.67
N LEU A 216 13.90 -9.83 0.78
CA LEU A 216 13.88 -8.51 0.14
C LEU A 216 14.97 -7.59 0.71
N ALA A 217 15.27 -7.67 2.01
CA ALA A 217 16.36 -6.93 2.62
C ALA A 217 17.74 -7.36 2.09
N LYS A 218 17.96 -8.66 1.89
CA LYS A 218 19.18 -9.21 1.29
C LYS A 218 19.41 -8.71 -0.14
N GLN A 219 18.35 -8.68 -0.97
CA GLN A 219 18.42 -8.17 -2.33
C GLN A 219 18.85 -6.70 -2.40
N LYS A 220 18.26 -5.84 -1.57
CA LYS A 220 18.66 -4.41 -1.50
C LYS A 220 20.15 -4.23 -1.24
N ARG A 221 20.73 -5.07 -0.38
CA ARG A 221 22.17 -5.02 -0.05
C ARG A 221 23.03 -5.43 -1.24
N THR A 222 22.61 -6.46 -2.00
CA THR A 222 23.35 -6.96 -3.16
C THR A 222 23.31 -5.96 -4.31
N THR A 223 22.17 -5.34 -4.59
CA THR A 223 22.01 -4.33 -5.65
C THR A 223 22.80 -3.05 -5.36
N ARG A 224 22.92 -2.64 -4.09
CA ARG A 224 23.74 -1.50 -3.66
C ARG A 224 25.25 -1.74 -3.78
N ARG A 225 25.69 -3.00 -3.76
CA ARG A 225 27.11 -3.39 -3.82
C ARG A 225 27.63 -3.59 -5.23
N ARG A 226 26.76 -3.64 -6.25
CA ARG A 226 27.18 -3.76 -7.64
C ARG A 226 27.57 -2.38 -8.17
N PRO A 227 28.87 -2.09 -8.45
CA PRO A 227 29.27 -0.84 -9.08
C PRO A 227 28.61 -0.74 -10.45
N LEU A 228 28.20 0.46 -10.84
CA LEU A 228 27.77 0.73 -12.21
C LEU A 228 28.94 0.37 -13.13
N PRO A 229 28.75 -0.39 -14.22
CA PRO A 229 29.78 -0.60 -15.22
C PRO A 229 30.03 0.75 -15.91
N GLY A 230 31.24 1.33 -15.73
CA GLY A 230 31.69 2.49 -16.47
C GLY A 230 32.18 3.70 -15.64
N GLU A 231 32.90 3.50 -14.53
CA GLU A 231 33.81 4.52 -14.01
C GLU A 231 35.24 3.95 -13.97
N ASP A 232 35.82 3.71 -15.14
CA ASP A 232 37.24 3.59 -15.24
C ASP A 232 37.84 5.01 -15.06
N ARG A 233 38.48 5.19 -13.93
CA ARG A 233 39.30 6.37 -13.65
C ARG A 233 40.50 6.34 -14.60
N HIS A 234 40.46 7.15 -15.61
CA HIS A 234 41.71 7.61 -16.24
C HIS A 234 42.36 8.63 -15.31
N HIS A 235 43.31 8.16 -14.53
CA HIS A 235 44.39 8.98 -14.02
C HIS A 235 45.58 8.77 -14.96
N GLU A 236 45.91 9.79 -15.72
CA GLU A 236 47.25 10.23 -16.03
C GLU A 236 47.27 11.76 -16.10
#